data_82e853d00ccfbee768a7cda3279cad72
#
_entry.id   82e853d00ccfbee768a7cda3279cad72
#
_cell.length_a   1.000
_cell.length_b   1.000
_cell.length_c   1.000
_cell.angle_alpha   90.00
_cell.angle_beta   90.00
_cell.angle_gamma   90.00
#
_symmetry.space_group_name_H-M   'P 1'
#
loop_
_entity.id
_entity.type
_entity.pdbx_description
1 polymer ?
#
loop_
_entity_poly.entity_id
_entity_poly.type
_entity_poly.pdbx_seq_one_letter_code
_entity_poly.pdbx_strand_id
1 'polypeptide(L)'
;MRNVTPDLCDAYPDLIQVVEPLFSNFGGCDSFGGQIVTIKCFEDNSYVKERVEEDGSGKVMVVDGGGSMRCALLGDMLVEKAAANGWAGIVIYGCVRDVDVLAETNLGIQALASHPRKSEKRGVGQRDIPLVFGGVTFEVGHYLYADNNGIIVSSQRLEMPGE
;
A
#
# COMPACT_ATOMS: atom_id res chain seq x y z
N MET A 1 3.51 14.38 -7.58
CA MET A 1 4.60 13.45 -7.90
C MET A 1 4.26 12.69 -9.16
N ARG A 2 5.22 12.23 -9.90
CA ARG A 2 5.03 11.40 -11.07
C ARG A 2 6.18 10.41 -11.12
N ASN A 3 6.43 9.74 -12.20
CA ASN A 3 7.37 8.62 -12.36
C ASN A 3 8.67 8.79 -11.59
N VAL A 4 8.67 8.42 -10.31
CA VAL A 4 9.82 8.61 -9.41
C VAL A 4 10.63 7.34 -9.24
N THR A 5 9.98 6.16 -9.36
CA THR A 5 10.67 4.90 -9.06
C THR A 5 11.83 4.61 -10.01
N PRO A 6 11.76 4.86 -11.34
CA PRO A 6 12.93 4.67 -12.19
C PRO A 6 14.13 5.54 -11.79
N ASP A 7 13.88 6.81 -11.51
CA ASP A 7 14.95 7.74 -11.12
C ASP A 7 15.59 7.34 -9.79
N LEU A 8 14.78 6.88 -8.82
CA LEU A 8 15.29 6.39 -7.54
C LEU A 8 16.10 5.10 -7.69
N CYS A 9 15.67 4.19 -8.57
CA CYS A 9 16.42 2.98 -8.88
C CYS A 9 17.80 3.31 -9.45
N ASP A 10 17.85 4.29 -10.35
CA ASP A 10 19.10 4.70 -10.98
C ASP A 10 20.04 5.41 -10.01
N ALA A 11 19.48 6.25 -9.11
CA ALA A 11 20.26 7.03 -8.16
C ALA A 11 20.74 6.19 -6.95
N TYR A 12 19.97 5.18 -6.53
CA TYR A 12 20.23 4.43 -5.30
C TYR A 12 20.19 2.91 -5.51
N PRO A 13 20.95 2.37 -6.46
CA PRO A 13 20.85 0.94 -6.82
C PRO A 13 21.16 -0.01 -5.67
N ASP A 14 21.99 0.41 -4.71
CA ASP A 14 22.40 -0.43 -3.59
C ASP A 14 21.54 -0.25 -2.33
N LEU A 15 20.64 0.73 -2.32
CA LEU A 15 19.79 1.04 -1.15
C LEU A 15 18.37 0.57 -1.30
N ILE A 16 17.94 0.17 -2.49
CA ILE A 16 16.55 -0.19 -2.76
C ILE A 16 16.38 -1.67 -3.03
N GLN A 17 15.18 -2.16 -2.74
CA GLN A 17 14.69 -3.45 -3.23
C GLN A 17 13.44 -3.19 -4.05
N VAL A 18 13.30 -3.91 -5.16
CA VAL A 18 12.16 -3.78 -6.07
C VAL A 18 11.17 -4.90 -5.79
N VAL A 19 9.93 -4.52 -5.54
CA VAL A 19 8.83 -5.49 -5.36
C VAL A 19 8.50 -6.12 -6.70
N GLU A 20 8.27 -7.43 -6.73
CA GLU A 20 7.87 -8.12 -7.96
C GLU A 20 6.64 -7.46 -8.59
N PRO A 21 6.53 -7.43 -9.94
CA PRO A 21 5.49 -6.67 -10.65
C PRO A 21 4.13 -7.36 -10.60
N LEU A 22 3.58 -7.51 -9.41
CA LEU A 22 2.31 -8.19 -9.15
C LEU A 22 1.13 -7.23 -9.00
N PHE A 23 1.41 -5.94 -8.81
CA PHE A 23 0.43 -4.95 -8.37
C PHE A 23 -0.03 -4.06 -9.51
N SER A 24 -1.29 -3.60 -9.43
CA SER A 24 -1.87 -2.59 -10.31
C SER A 24 -2.36 -1.41 -9.49
N ASN A 25 -2.37 -0.23 -10.09
CA ASN A 25 -2.90 0.98 -9.47
C ASN A 25 -4.43 1.01 -9.53
N PHE A 26 -5.05 1.29 -8.38
CA PHE A 26 -6.51 1.46 -8.28
C PHE A 26 -6.90 2.83 -7.73
N GLY A 27 -5.95 3.57 -7.17
CA GLY A 27 -6.22 4.88 -6.54
C GLY A 27 -6.15 6.05 -7.51
N GLY A 28 -6.69 7.18 -7.10
CA GLY A 28 -6.63 8.42 -7.86
C GLY A 28 -5.25 9.08 -7.86
N CYS A 29 -4.39 8.71 -6.91
CA CYS A 29 -3.00 9.16 -6.85
C CYS A 29 -2.11 8.01 -7.33
N ASP A 30 -1.53 8.14 -8.52
CA ASP A 30 -0.75 7.07 -9.12
C ASP A 30 0.75 7.10 -8.76
N SER A 31 1.17 8.08 -7.98
CA SER A 31 2.54 8.21 -7.47
C SER A 31 2.50 8.64 -6.02
N PHE A 32 3.07 7.83 -5.13
CA PHE A 32 3.05 8.10 -3.70
C PHE A 32 4.25 7.47 -3.01
N GLY A 33 4.50 7.91 -1.79
CA GLY A 33 5.55 7.34 -0.96
C GLY A 33 5.41 7.78 0.48
N GLY A 34 6.06 7.05 1.37
CA GLY A 34 6.04 7.35 2.79
C GLY A 34 6.64 6.26 3.63
N GLN A 35 6.56 6.47 4.93
CA GLN A 35 7.06 5.53 5.92
C GLN A 35 6.09 4.37 6.09
N ILE A 36 6.63 3.16 6.12
CA ILE A 36 5.84 1.92 6.14
C ILE A 36 5.25 1.67 7.52
N VAL A 37 3.93 1.40 7.55
CA VAL A 37 3.25 0.71 8.64
C VAL A 37 2.64 -0.57 8.09
N THR A 38 2.49 -1.60 8.91
CA THR A 38 2.15 -2.93 8.42
C THR A 38 0.93 -3.53 9.11
N ILE A 39 0.21 -4.35 8.34
CA ILE A 39 -0.88 -5.20 8.82
C ILE A 39 -0.76 -6.54 8.13
N LYS A 40 -0.93 -7.62 8.89
CA LYS A 40 -1.07 -8.96 8.34
C LYS A 40 -2.45 -9.51 8.70
N CYS A 41 -3.20 -9.94 7.71
CA CYS A 41 -4.55 -10.48 7.90
C CYS A 41 -4.86 -11.47 6.79
N PHE A 42 -5.90 -12.29 6.99
CA PHE A 42 -6.36 -13.20 5.96
C PHE A 42 -7.87 -13.16 5.87
N GLU A 43 -8.37 -12.56 4.78
CA GLU A 43 -9.80 -12.45 4.48
C GLU A 43 -10.62 -11.77 5.60
N ASP A 44 -9.93 -10.93 6.40
CA ASP A 44 -10.48 -10.18 7.52
C ASP A 44 -9.82 -8.81 7.56
N ASN A 45 -10.56 -7.75 7.26
CA ASN A 45 -10.03 -6.39 7.20
C ASN A 45 -10.28 -5.57 8.48
N SER A 46 -10.52 -6.24 9.61
CA SER A 46 -10.79 -5.55 10.88
C SER A 46 -9.69 -4.55 11.24
N TYR A 47 -8.43 -4.93 11.10
CA TYR A 47 -7.30 -4.07 11.44
C TYR A 47 -7.03 -2.98 10.40
N VAL A 48 -7.38 -3.23 9.14
CA VAL A 48 -7.36 -2.19 8.11
C VAL A 48 -8.38 -1.10 8.45
N LYS A 49 -9.59 -1.51 8.83
CA LYS A 49 -10.66 -0.60 9.25
C LYS A 49 -10.23 0.25 10.46
N GLU A 50 -9.61 -0.36 11.45
CA GLU A 50 -9.09 0.33 12.62
C GLU A 50 -7.99 1.33 12.24
N ARG A 51 -7.05 0.90 11.39
CA ARG A 51 -5.85 1.69 11.05
C ARG A 51 -6.14 2.91 10.20
N VAL A 52 -7.10 2.86 9.30
CA VAL A 52 -7.46 4.02 8.47
C VAL A 52 -8.01 5.19 9.29
N GLU A 53 -8.49 4.94 10.51
CA GLU A 53 -8.96 5.96 11.43
C GLU A 53 -7.80 6.74 12.09
N GLU A 54 -6.58 6.20 12.04
CA GLU A 54 -5.40 6.82 12.66
C GLU A 54 -4.80 7.86 11.72
N ASP A 55 -3.98 8.76 12.27
CA ASP A 55 -3.23 9.73 11.46
C ASP A 55 -2.23 9.00 10.57
N GLY A 56 -2.43 9.13 9.28
CA GLY A 56 -1.59 8.53 8.24
C GLY A 56 -0.63 9.49 7.56
N SER A 57 -0.46 10.71 8.09
CA SER A 57 0.39 11.72 7.46
C SER A 57 1.81 11.20 7.24
N GLY A 58 2.26 11.20 6.00
CA GLY A 58 3.59 10.72 5.62
C GLY A 58 3.76 9.20 5.67
N LYS A 59 2.66 8.45 5.76
CA LYS A 59 2.71 6.99 5.92
C LYS A 59 2.05 6.26 4.76
N VAL A 60 2.59 5.07 4.48
CA VAL A 60 2.00 4.10 3.56
C VAL A 60 1.64 2.85 4.36
N MET A 61 0.39 2.42 4.25
CA MET A 61 -0.08 1.19 4.89
C MET A 61 0.19 0.02 3.96
N VAL A 62 0.99 -0.94 4.41
CA VAL A 62 1.25 -2.18 3.67
C VAL A 62 0.48 -3.31 4.34
N VAL A 63 -0.37 -3.96 3.57
CA VAL A 63 -1.26 -5.02 4.07
C VAL A 63 -0.91 -6.33 3.39
N ASP A 64 -0.46 -7.31 4.18
CA ASP A 64 -0.31 -8.67 3.70
C ASP A 64 -1.63 -9.41 3.91
N GLY A 65 -2.38 -9.52 2.83
CA GLY A 65 -3.65 -10.25 2.81
C GLY A 65 -3.51 -11.71 2.38
N GLY A 66 -2.29 -12.23 2.40
CA GLY A 66 -2.02 -13.62 2.03
C GLY A 66 -2.23 -13.92 0.55
N GLY A 67 -2.37 -12.89 -0.28
CA GLY A 67 -2.64 -13.06 -1.72
C GLY A 67 -4.03 -13.58 -2.03
N SER A 68 -4.97 -13.53 -1.08
CA SER A 68 -6.32 -14.05 -1.29
C SER A 68 -7.04 -13.32 -2.41
N MET A 69 -7.63 -14.09 -3.32
CA MET A 69 -8.46 -13.61 -4.43
C MET A 69 -9.94 -13.93 -4.19
N ARG A 70 -10.36 -14.14 -2.92
CA ARG A 70 -11.72 -14.57 -2.58
C ARG A 70 -12.56 -13.49 -1.95
N CYS A 71 -11.96 -12.37 -1.57
CA CYS A 71 -12.68 -11.21 -1.04
C CYS A 71 -11.83 -9.97 -1.17
N ALA A 72 -12.46 -8.79 -1.00
CA ALA A 72 -11.79 -7.51 -0.97
C ALA A 72 -11.50 -7.09 0.47
N LEU A 73 -10.32 -6.54 0.70
CA LEU A 73 -9.91 -6.02 2.01
C LEU A 73 -10.14 -4.51 2.14
N LEU A 74 -10.36 -3.83 1.03
CA LEU A 74 -10.48 -2.37 0.99
C LEU A 74 -11.57 -1.98 0.00
N GLY A 75 -12.42 -1.04 0.39
CA GLY A 75 -13.46 -0.46 -0.46
C GLY A 75 -13.59 1.04 -0.22
N ASP A 76 -14.64 1.64 -0.77
CA ASP A 76 -14.82 3.10 -0.79
C ASP A 76 -14.85 3.76 0.60
N MET A 77 -15.55 3.17 1.57
CA MET A 77 -15.66 3.76 2.90
C MET A 77 -14.32 3.86 3.61
N LEU A 78 -13.51 2.80 3.54
CA LEU A 78 -12.19 2.79 4.18
C LEU A 78 -11.21 3.70 3.44
N VAL A 79 -11.29 3.75 2.12
CA VAL A 79 -10.44 4.61 1.29
C VAL A 79 -10.73 6.08 1.55
N GLU A 80 -11.98 6.46 1.67
CA GLU A 80 -12.37 7.83 2.00
C GLU A 80 -11.83 8.26 3.37
N LYS A 81 -11.90 7.36 4.36
CA LYS A 81 -11.34 7.62 5.70
C LYS A 81 -9.83 7.74 5.66
N ALA A 82 -9.15 6.87 4.94
CA ALA A 82 -7.70 6.93 4.79
C ALA A 82 -7.28 8.26 4.15
N ALA A 83 -7.96 8.68 3.09
CA ALA A 83 -7.68 9.96 2.44
C ALA A 83 -7.91 11.13 3.40
N ALA A 84 -9.01 11.12 4.16
CA ALA A 84 -9.34 12.16 5.12
C ALA A 84 -8.31 12.25 6.26
N ASN A 85 -7.68 11.13 6.63
CA ASN A 85 -6.71 11.05 7.71
C ASN A 85 -5.25 11.17 7.23
N GLY A 86 -5.06 11.61 6.00
CA GLY A 86 -3.74 12.00 5.48
C GLY A 86 -2.84 10.88 5.01
N TRP A 87 -3.34 9.65 4.91
CA TRP A 87 -2.54 8.54 4.39
C TRP A 87 -2.05 8.84 2.98
N ALA A 88 -0.77 8.55 2.72
CA ALA A 88 -0.19 8.74 1.39
C ALA A 88 -0.61 7.64 0.42
N GLY A 89 -0.71 6.42 0.91
CA GLY A 89 -1.11 5.29 0.09
C GLY A 89 -1.31 4.02 0.89
N ILE A 90 -1.88 3.03 0.21
CA ILE A 90 -2.12 1.68 0.74
C ILE A 90 -1.68 0.68 -0.31
N VAL A 91 -0.87 -0.29 0.08
CA VAL A 91 -0.45 -1.41 -0.77
C VAL A 91 -1.05 -2.69 -0.18
N ILE A 92 -1.82 -3.42 -0.98
CA ILE A 92 -2.53 -4.62 -0.52
C ILE A 92 -2.08 -5.85 -1.31
N TYR A 93 -1.49 -6.80 -0.62
CA TYR A 93 -1.24 -8.13 -1.17
C TYR A 93 -2.54 -8.94 -1.04
N GLY A 94 -3.50 -8.60 -1.87
CA GLY A 94 -4.87 -9.06 -1.89
C GLY A 94 -5.71 -8.21 -2.82
N CYS A 95 -7.04 -8.21 -2.63
CA CYS A 95 -7.97 -7.53 -3.53
C CYS A 95 -8.62 -6.30 -2.90
N VAL A 96 -9.11 -5.42 -3.77
CA VAL A 96 -9.92 -4.25 -3.43
C VAL A 96 -11.25 -4.32 -4.16
N ARG A 97 -12.22 -3.46 -3.78
CA ARG A 97 -13.49 -3.29 -4.50
C ARG A 97 -13.84 -1.82 -4.63
N ASP A 98 -14.98 -1.52 -5.25
CA ASP A 98 -15.45 -0.15 -5.50
C ASP A 98 -14.45 0.65 -6.35
N VAL A 99 -13.87 -0.01 -7.35
CA VAL A 99 -12.70 0.50 -8.07
C VAL A 99 -12.95 1.82 -8.80
N ASP A 100 -14.19 2.10 -9.21
CA ASP A 100 -14.51 3.37 -9.85
C ASP A 100 -14.44 4.53 -8.87
N VAL A 101 -14.88 4.33 -7.63
CA VAL A 101 -14.76 5.31 -6.54
C VAL A 101 -13.29 5.46 -6.11
N LEU A 102 -12.58 4.35 -6.00
CA LEU A 102 -11.16 4.37 -5.64
C LEU A 102 -10.35 5.20 -6.63
N ALA A 103 -10.64 5.08 -7.92
CA ALA A 103 -9.93 5.81 -8.97
C ALA A 103 -10.13 7.34 -8.87
N GLU A 104 -11.18 7.80 -8.22
CA GLU A 104 -11.49 9.23 -8.03
C GLU A 104 -11.01 9.76 -6.67
N THR A 105 -10.52 8.89 -5.79
CA THR A 105 -10.10 9.29 -4.44
C THR A 105 -8.62 9.67 -4.45
N ASN A 106 -8.29 10.78 -3.80
CA ASN A 106 -6.91 11.26 -3.71
C ASN A 106 -6.11 10.45 -2.68
N LEU A 107 -5.78 9.24 -3.07
CA LEU A 107 -5.01 8.27 -2.27
C LEU A 107 -4.32 7.33 -3.23
N GLY A 108 -3.08 6.96 -2.95
CA GLY A 108 -2.39 5.89 -3.66
C GLY A 108 -2.93 4.54 -3.22
N ILE A 109 -3.26 3.67 -4.18
CA ILE A 109 -3.73 2.32 -3.88
C ILE A 109 -3.13 1.38 -4.90
N GLN A 110 -2.36 0.38 -4.44
CA GLN A 110 -1.91 -0.70 -5.30
C GLN A 110 -2.33 -2.03 -4.69
N ALA A 111 -2.84 -2.92 -5.53
CA ALA A 111 -3.36 -4.21 -5.12
C ALA A 111 -3.17 -5.24 -6.24
N LEU A 112 -3.43 -6.51 -5.94
CA LEU A 112 -3.31 -7.58 -6.91
C LEU A 112 -4.43 -7.56 -7.94
N ALA A 113 -5.66 -7.32 -7.48
CA ALA A 113 -6.85 -7.36 -8.33
C ALA A 113 -8.05 -6.75 -7.62
N SER A 114 -9.19 -6.70 -8.31
CA SER A 114 -10.47 -6.34 -7.71
C SER A 114 -11.32 -7.59 -7.49
N HIS A 115 -12.17 -7.54 -6.47
CA HIS A 115 -13.13 -8.61 -6.15
C HIS A 115 -14.37 -8.00 -5.49
N PRO A 116 -15.58 -8.38 -5.91
CA PRO A 116 -16.79 -7.70 -5.42
C PRO A 116 -17.23 -8.09 -4.01
N ARG A 117 -16.72 -9.20 -3.46
CA ARG A 117 -17.15 -9.72 -2.16
C ARG A 117 -16.38 -9.04 -1.03
N LYS A 118 -17.09 -8.60 0.01
CA LYS A 118 -16.46 -8.08 1.23
C LYS A 118 -15.78 -9.18 2.03
N SER A 119 -14.81 -8.80 2.86
CA SER A 119 -14.23 -9.71 3.86
C SER A 119 -15.17 -9.86 5.07
N GLU A 120 -14.94 -10.91 5.85
CA GLU A 120 -15.64 -11.09 7.12
C GLU A 120 -14.78 -10.57 8.27
N LYS A 121 -15.34 -9.64 9.06
CA LYS A 121 -14.63 -9.06 10.19
C LYS A 121 -14.76 -9.95 11.42
N ARG A 122 -13.66 -10.55 11.84
CA ARG A 122 -13.57 -11.42 13.02
C ARG A 122 -12.61 -10.88 14.08
N GLY A 123 -11.98 -9.74 13.81
CA GLY A 123 -10.99 -9.16 14.70
C GLY A 123 -9.66 -9.90 14.72
N VAL A 124 -9.34 -10.62 13.67
CA VAL A 124 -8.13 -11.45 13.59
C VAL A 124 -7.10 -10.81 12.66
N GLY A 125 -5.88 -10.71 13.12
CA GLY A 125 -4.77 -10.16 12.36
C GLY A 125 -3.61 -9.76 13.26
N GLN A 126 -2.62 -9.13 12.66
CA GLN A 126 -1.44 -8.63 13.37
C GLN A 126 -1.06 -7.25 12.82
N ARG A 127 -0.52 -6.41 13.67
CA ARG A 127 -0.06 -5.06 13.31
C ARG A 127 1.42 -4.92 13.64
N ASP A 128 2.08 -4.05 12.90
CA ASP A 128 3.44 -3.58 13.22
C ASP A 128 4.46 -4.72 13.29
N ILE A 129 4.37 -5.65 12.35
CA ILE A 129 5.32 -6.74 12.18
C ILE A 129 5.94 -6.69 10.80
N PRO A 130 7.15 -7.23 10.59
CA PRO A 130 7.71 -7.35 9.24
C PRO A 130 6.81 -8.24 8.36
N LEU A 131 6.69 -7.86 7.09
CA LEU A 131 5.92 -8.63 6.10
C LEU A 131 6.86 -9.10 5.00
N VAL A 132 6.59 -10.28 4.47
CA VAL A 132 7.35 -10.83 3.34
C VAL A 132 6.38 -11.23 2.23
N PHE A 133 6.43 -10.50 1.12
CA PHE A 133 5.75 -10.86 -0.13
C PHE A 133 6.40 -10.09 -1.28
N GLY A 134 6.12 -10.50 -2.51
CA GLY A 134 6.67 -9.81 -3.69
C GLY A 134 8.19 -9.83 -3.75
N GLY A 135 8.84 -10.81 -3.13
CA GLY A 135 10.29 -10.97 -3.14
C GLY A 135 11.06 -10.03 -2.23
N VAL A 136 10.38 -9.24 -1.38
CA VAL A 136 11.03 -8.30 -0.45
C VAL A 136 10.45 -8.42 0.95
N THR A 137 11.17 -7.85 1.93
CA THR A 137 10.68 -7.68 3.30
C THR A 137 10.27 -6.23 3.51
N PHE A 138 9.05 -6.04 4.01
CA PHE A 138 8.53 -4.72 4.38
C PHE A 138 8.72 -4.54 5.89
N GLU A 139 9.66 -3.67 6.26
CA GLU A 139 9.97 -3.39 7.66
C GLU A 139 9.21 -2.15 8.14
N VAL A 140 8.65 -2.22 9.34
CA VAL A 140 8.01 -1.06 9.96
C VAL A 140 9.03 0.07 10.11
N GLY A 141 8.66 1.27 9.67
CA GLY A 141 9.51 2.44 9.75
C GLY A 141 10.47 2.62 8.60
N HIS A 142 10.64 1.64 7.73
CA HIS A 142 11.32 1.81 6.45
C HIS A 142 10.45 2.63 5.50
N TYR A 143 10.87 2.80 4.25
CA TYR A 143 10.21 3.69 3.30
C TYR A 143 9.80 2.95 2.04
N LEU A 144 8.68 3.35 1.48
CA LEU A 144 8.13 2.79 0.26
C LEU A 144 7.84 3.91 -0.71
N TYR A 145 8.16 3.69 -1.99
CA TYR A 145 7.84 4.60 -3.08
C TYR A 145 7.18 3.79 -4.19
N ALA A 146 6.11 4.31 -4.73
CA ALA A 146 5.30 3.62 -5.74
C ALA A 146 4.83 4.59 -6.81
N ASP A 147 4.77 4.10 -8.03
CA ASP A 147 4.17 4.80 -9.17
C ASP A 147 3.68 3.78 -10.20
N ASN A 148 3.37 4.23 -11.42
CA ASN A 148 2.89 3.33 -12.47
C ASN A 148 3.94 2.34 -12.97
N ASN A 149 5.21 2.49 -12.58
CA ASN A 149 6.29 1.56 -12.96
C ASN A 149 6.46 0.43 -11.96
N GLY A 150 6.07 0.64 -10.70
CA GLY A 150 6.22 -0.38 -9.68
C GLY A 150 6.36 0.17 -8.26
N ILE A 151 6.84 -0.69 -7.38
CA ILE A 151 7.01 -0.40 -5.95
C ILE A 151 8.45 -0.72 -5.56
N ILE A 152 9.07 0.20 -4.83
CA ILE A 152 10.40 -0.01 -4.24
C ILE A 152 10.36 0.27 -2.75
N VAL A 153 11.25 -0.38 -2.00
CA VAL A 153 11.42 -0.15 -0.56
C VAL A 153 12.87 0.16 -0.24
N SER A 154 13.07 0.94 0.81
CA SER A 154 14.40 1.34 1.28
C SER A 154 14.39 1.44 2.80
N SER A 155 15.54 1.12 3.44
CA SER A 155 15.70 1.34 4.87
C SER A 155 15.87 2.81 5.22
N GLN A 156 16.16 3.67 4.25
CA GLN A 156 16.40 5.09 4.42
C GLN A 156 15.41 5.88 3.58
N ARG A 157 15.07 7.07 4.06
CA ARG A 157 14.34 8.02 3.23
C ARG A 157 15.26 8.43 2.06
N LEU A 158 14.69 8.39 0.86
CA LEU A 158 15.43 8.73 -0.36
C LEU A 158 15.03 10.13 -0.83
N GLU A 159 16.03 10.91 -1.24
CA GLU A 159 15.79 12.20 -1.87
C GLU A 159 15.67 12.03 -3.38
N MET A 160 14.75 12.79 -3.98
CA MET A 160 14.59 12.77 -5.43
C MET A 160 15.82 13.34 -6.12
N PRO A 161 16.36 12.64 -7.14
CA PRO A 161 17.49 13.15 -7.89
C PRO A 161 17.17 14.49 -8.55
N GLY A 162 18.06 15.46 -8.43
CA GLY A 162 17.93 16.77 -9.06
C GLY A 162 17.09 17.77 -8.29
N GLU A 163 16.70 17.45 -7.07
CA GLU A 163 16.03 18.40 -6.16
C GLU A 163 16.97 18.94 -5.10
#